data_8b3e3a9b149088bfd8a06c3d81957007
#
_entry.id   8b3e3a9b149088bfd8a06c3d81957007
#
_cell.length_a   1.000
_cell.length_b   1.000
_cell.length_c   1.000
_cell.angle_alpha   90.00
_cell.angle_beta   90.00
_cell.angle_gamma   90.00
#
_symmetry.space_group_name_H-M   'P 1'
#
loop_
_entity.id
_entity.type
_entity.pdbx_description
1 polymer ?
#
loop_
_entity_poly.entity_id
_entity_poly.type
_entity_poly.pdbx_seq_one_letter_code
_entity_poly.pdbx_strand_id
1 'polypeptide(L)'
;MEECSLNKQNQIVIDITKMANRMRRKVLDMALAAGSDSSHFGGGLSIIEITATLYGKIMRIDRDNPQWIERDRFILSKGHGCLGYYTALAEVGYISEDDLLYFEKTGGYLYGHPVMKRDKGIEFSNGSLGMGLSLGNGVALAGKKRNS
;
A
#
# COMPACT_ATOMS: atom_id res chain seq x y z
N MET A 1 28.40 11.53 18.02
CA MET A 1 26.94 11.29 18.02
C MET A 1 26.28 11.66 16.69
N GLU A 2 26.65 12.77 16.07
CA GLU A 2 26.08 13.22 14.77
C GLU A 2 26.39 12.27 13.59
N GLU A 3 27.62 11.79 13.49
CA GLU A 3 28.04 10.87 12.42
C GLU A 3 27.28 9.51 12.44
N CYS A 4 27.02 8.99 13.63
CA CYS A 4 26.22 7.77 13.80
C CYS A 4 24.75 7.98 13.42
N SER A 5 24.20 9.16 13.70
CA SER A 5 22.83 9.55 13.30
C SER A 5 22.72 9.70 11.79
N LEU A 6 23.69 10.34 11.14
CA LEU A 6 23.73 10.54 9.70
C LEU A 6 23.84 9.20 8.94
N ASN A 7 24.69 8.29 9.41
CA ASN A 7 24.83 6.96 8.84
C ASN A 7 23.52 6.15 8.93
N LYS A 8 22.80 6.26 10.05
CA LYS A 8 21.50 5.60 10.23
C LYS A 8 20.42 6.18 9.30
N GLN A 9 20.39 7.49 9.11
CA GLN A 9 19.47 8.13 8.17
C GLN A 9 19.76 7.71 6.73
N ASN A 10 21.01 7.69 6.32
CA ASN A 10 21.42 7.24 4.99
C ASN A 10 21.02 5.78 4.74
N GLN A 11 21.16 4.90 5.73
CA GLN A 11 20.75 3.51 5.60
C GLN A 11 19.22 3.38 5.39
N ILE A 12 18.42 4.15 6.11
CA ILE A 12 16.96 4.19 5.94
C ILE A 12 16.58 4.60 4.51
N VAL A 13 17.20 5.64 3.97
CA VAL A 13 16.95 6.09 2.60
C VAL A 13 17.32 5.01 1.58
N ILE A 14 18.45 4.34 1.78
CA ILE A 14 18.88 3.22 0.93
C ILE A 14 17.84 2.09 0.95
N ASP A 15 17.35 1.71 2.13
CA ASP A 15 16.41 0.60 2.27
C ASP A 15 15.04 0.93 1.65
N ILE A 16 14.54 2.16 1.84
CA ILE A 16 13.32 2.65 1.18
C ILE A 16 13.49 2.67 -0.34
N THR A 17 14.64 3.13 -0.84
CA THR A 17 14.95 3.17 -2.28
C THR A 17 14.96 1.75 -2.87
N LYS A 18 15.57 0.79 -2.17
CA LYS A 18 15.55 -0.62 -2.60
C LYS A 18 14.13 -1.19 -2.62
N MET A 19 13.33 -0.89 -1.60
CA MET A 19 11.92 -1.29 -1.54
C MET A 19 11.13 -0.69 -2.71
N ALA A 20 11.25 0.61 -2.96
CA ALA A 20 10.60 1.29 -4.08
C ALA A 20 10.97 0.67 -5.45
N ASN A 21 12.23 0.29 -5.64
CA ASN A 21 12.67 -0.37 -6.88
C ASN A 21 12.08 -1.78 -7.02
N ARG A 22 11.99 -2.57 -5.95
CA ARG A 22 11.28 -3.86 -5.98
C ARG A 22 9.79 -3.67 -6.30
N MET A 23 9.14 -2.68 -5.68
CA MET A 23 7.74 -2.38 -5.94
C MET A 23 7.49 -2.01 -7.41
N ARG A 24 8.37 -1.20 -8.04
CA ARG A 24 8.27 -0.90 -9.48
C ARG A 24 8.32 -2.14 -10.34
N ARG A 25 9.24 -3.06 -10.04
CA ARG A 25 9.32 -4.34 -10.75
C ARG A 25 8.02 -5.12 -10.60
N LYS A 26 7.51 -5.28 -9.38
CA LYS A 26 6.25 -5.98 -9.11
C LYS A 26 5.06 -5.34 -9.83
N VAL A 27 5.01 -4.01 -9.94
CA VAL A 27 3.97 -3.32 -10.75
C VAL A 27 4.02 -3.76 -12.21
N LEU A 28 5.22 -3.88 -12.79
CA LEU A 28 5.36 -4.35 -14.18
C LEU A 28 4.97 -5.82 -14.31
N ASP A 29 5.38 -6.66 -13.37
CA ASP A 29 5.05 -8.10 -13.36
C ASP A 29 3.53 -8.31 -13.22
N MET A 30 2.85 -7.56 -12.32
CA MET A 30 1.39 -7.57 -12.19
C MET A 30 0.68 -7.20 -13.49
N ALA A 31 1.12 -6.13 -14.13
CA ALA A 31 0.50 -5.68 -15.36
C ALA A 31 0.75 -6.64 -16.53
N LEU A 32 1.95 -7.21 -16.61
CA LEU A 32 2.24 -8.24 -17.61
C LEU A 32 1.38 -9.49 -17.38
N ALA A 33 1.19 -9.89 -16.13
CA ALA A 33 0.35 -11.03 -15.77
C ALA A 33 -1.13 -10.79 -16.06
N ALA A 34 -1.64 -9.55 -15.90
CA ALA A 34 -3.00 -9.16 -16.23
C ALA A 34 -3.29 -9.11 -17.74
N GLY A 35 -2.26 -8.92 -18.57
CA GLY A 35 -2.38 -8.84 -20.02
C GLY A 35 -2.95 -7.49 -20.49
N SER A 36 -3.86 -7.53 -21.51
CA SER A 36 -4.43 -6.32 -22.11
C SER A 36 -5.49 -5.61 -21.25
N ASP A 37 -5.92 -6.23 -20.16
CA ASP A 37 -7.08 -5.82 -19.38
C ASP A 37 -6.77 -4.75 -18.32
N SER A 38 -5.96 -3.80 -18.69
CA SER A 38 -5.76 -2.50 -18.08
C SER A 38 -5.01 -2.41 -16.73
N SER A 39 -4.06 -1.51 -16.75
CA SER A 39 -3.39 -1.06 -15.54
C SER A 39 -3.22 0.44 -15.58
N HIS A 40 -3.55 1.10 -14.49
CA HIS A 40 -3.32 2.53 -14.34
C HIS A 40 -1.86 2.79 -13.91
N PHE A 41 -0.90 2.58 -14.80
CA PHE A 41 0.54 2.71 -14.50
C PHE A 41 0.91 4.05 -13.89
N GLY A 42 0.49 5.14 -14.51
CA GLY A 42 0.78 6.48 -14.00
C GLY A 42 0.26 6.68 -12.59
N GLY A 43 -0.94 6.17 -12.30
CA GLY A 43 -1.54 6.18 -10.97
C GLY A 43 -0.75 5.39 -9.94
N GLY A 44 -0.33 4.18 -10.30
CA GLY A 44 0.44 3.28 -9.44
C GLY A 44 1.87 3.75 -9.21
N LEU A 45 2.60 4.05 -10.29
CA LEU A 45 4.01 4.44 -10.21
C LEU A 45 4.22 5.77 -9.48
N SER A 46 3.26 6.71 -9.57
CA SER A 46 3.37 8.03 -8.92
C SER A 46 3.27 8.01 -7.39
N ILE A 47 2.90 6.88 -6.77
CA ILE A 47 2.81 6.76 -5.31
C ILE A 47 3.84 5.80 -4.71
N ILE A 48 4.71 5.23 -5.51
CA ILE A 48 5.67 4.21 -5.06
C ILE A 48 6.53 4.71 -3.90
N GLU A 49 7.17 5.87 -4.04
CA GLU A 49 8.02 6.44 -2.99
C GLU A 49 7.25 6.76 -1.72
N ILE A 50 6.02 7.26 -1.88
CA ILE A 50 5.14 7.58 -0.75
C ILE A 50 4.80 6.30 0.01
N THR A 51 4.31 5.29 -0.68
CA THR A 51 3.91 4.03 -0.05
C THR A 51 5.10 3.23 0.47
N ALA A 52 6.24 3.22 -0.24
CA ALA A 52 7.47 2.61 0.25
C ALA A 52 7.96 3.27 1.55
N THR A 53 7.88 4.60 1.64
CA THR A 53 8.28 5.33 2.85
C THR A 53 7.31 5.06 4.01
N LEU A 54 6.01 5.13 3.74
CA LEU A 54 4.98 4.92 4.76
C LEU A 54 5.05 3.49 5.30
N TYR A 55 4.95 2.49 4.45
CA TYR A 55 4.93 1.07 4.85
C TYR A 55 6.30 0.56 5.28
N GLY A 56 7.37 1.03 4.65
CA GLY A 56 8.73 0.58 4.96
C GLY A 56 9.31 1.18 6.24
N LYS A 57 8.80 2.33 6.73
CA LYS A 57 9.44 3.01 7.86
C LYS A 57 8.52 3.76 8.82
N ILE A 58 7.44 4.37 8.35
CA ILE A 58 6.70 5.34 9.17
C ILE A 58 5.55 4.68 9.90
N MET A 59 4.73 3.87 9.20
CA MET A 59 3.52 3.30 9.75
C MET A 59 3.81 2.22 10.79
N ARG A 60 3.05 2.28 11.88
CA ARG A 60 2.98 1.21 12.88
C ARG A 60 2.00 0.17 12.37
N ILE A 61 2.53 -0.94 11.89
CA ILE A 61 1.76 -2.07 11.36
C ILE A 61 2.30 -3.37 11.94
N ASP A 62 1.45 -4.37 11.99
CA ASP A 62 1.81 -5.73 12.39
C ASP A 62 1.48 -6.69 11.26
N ARG A 63 2.50 -7.34 10.71
CA ARG A 63 2.36 -8.30 9.62
C ARG A 63 1.44 -9.46 9.97
N ASP A 64 1.56 -9.96 11.19
CA ASP A 64 0.86 -11.16 11.65
C ASP A 64 -0.55 -10.83 12.17
N ASN A 65 -0.82 -9.53 12.43
CA ASN A 65 -2.13 -9.03 12.84
C ASN A 65 -2.56 -7.79 12.05
N PRO A 66 -2.94 -7.94 10.78
CA PRO A 66 -3.34 -6.82 9.92
C PRO A 66 -4.62 -6.10 10.41
N GLN A 67 -5.32 -6.66 11.38
CA GLN A 67 -6.49 -6.05 12.01
C GLN A 67 -6.21 -5.44 13.39
N TRP A 68 -4.96 -5.37 13.82
CA TRP A 68 -4.59 -4.72 15.07
C TRP A 68 -5.22 -3.32 15.19
N ILE A 69 -5.92 -3.07 16.30
CA ILE A 69 -6.81 -1.91 16.41
C ILE A 69 -6.04 -0.58 16.44
N GLU A 70 -4.85 -0.58 17.04
CA GLU A 70 -4.02 0.62 17.22
C GLU A 70 -3.01 0.84 16.09
N ARG A 71 -3.07 0.01 15.02
CA ARG A 71 -2.22 0.22 13.87
C ARG A 71 -2.55 1.50 13.13
N ASP A 72 -1.59 2.04 12.43
CA ASP A 72 -1.84 3.10 11.49
C ASP A 72 -2.64 2.57 10.28
N ARG A 73 -3.48 3.43 9.68
CA ARG A 73 -4.34 3.08 8.55
C ARG A 73 -4.02 3.95 7.36
N PHE A 74 -3.79 3.30 6.25
CA PHE A 74 -3.60 3.99 4.97
C PHE A 74 -4.89 3.93 4.15
N ILE A 75 -5.39 5.07 3.71
CA ILE A 75 -6.58 5.19 2.88
C ILE A 75 -6.17 5.76 1.53
N LEU A 76 -6.23 4.92 0.50
CA LEU A 76 -5.91 5.31 -0.86
C LEU A 76 -7.06 6.11 -1.47
N SER A 77 -6.97 7.45 -1.50
CA SER A 77 -8.00 8.31 -2.10
C SER A 77 -8.04 8.23 -3.63
N LYS A 78 -6.88 7.95 -4.24
CA LYS A 78 -6.75 7.72 -5.68
C LYS A 78 -6.75 6.21 -5.97
N GLY A 79 -7.93 5.59 -6.09
CA GLY A 79 -8.08 4.15 -6.35
C GLY A 79 -7.27 3.63 -7.54
N HIS A 80 -7.07 4.46 -8.57
CA HIS A 80 -6.20 4.22 -9.71
C HIS A 80 -4.72 3.99 -9.33
N GLY A 81 -4.31 4.28 -8.10
CA GLY A 81 -2.99 3.97 -7.55
C GLY A 81 -2.85 2.54 -6.99
N CYS A 82 -3.85 1.68 -7.18
CA CYS A 82 -3.91 0.34 -6.58
C CYS A 82 -2.65 -0.50 -6.78
N LEU A 83 -2.01 -0.45 -7.95
CA LEU A 83 -0.77 -1.19 -8.23
C LEU A 83 0.34 -0.84 -7.24
N GLY A 84 0.60 0.45 -7.02
CA GLY A 84 1.60 0.89 -6.03
C GLY A 84 1.19 0.54 -4.60
N TYR A 85 -0.10 0.58 -4.29
CA TYR A 85 -0.62 0.20 -2.99
C TYR A 85 -0.47 -1.30 -2.71
N TYR A 86 -0.89 -2.16 -3.64
CA TYR A 86 -0.79 -3.62 -3.49
C TYR A 86 0.66 -4.08 -3.37
N THR A 87 1.57 -3.48 -4.16
CA THR A 87 2.98 -3.83 -4.05
C THR A 87 3.59 -3.42 -2.70
N ALA A 88 3.14 -2.32 -2.10
CA ALA A 88 3.54 -1.95 -0.73
C ALA A 88 3.01 -2.94 0.31
N LEU A 89 1.75 -3.39 0.18
CA LEU A 89 1.17 -4.42 1.04
C LEU A 89 1.92 -5.77 0.91
N ALA A 90 2.39 -6.10 -0.29
CA ALA A 90 3.20 -7.30 -0.50
C ALA A 90 4.59 -7.17 0.13
N GLU A 91 5.24 -6.01 0.03
CA GLU A 91 6.55 -5.78 0.66
C GLU A 91 6.51 -5.95 2.19
N VAL A 92 5.40 -5.61 2.84
CA VAL A 92 5.23 -5.79 4.28
C VAL A 92 4.56 -7.13 4.67
N GLY A 93 4.19 -7.95 3.68
CA GLY A 93 3.71 -9.31 3.86
C GLY A 93 2.22 -9.44 4.19
N TYR A 94 1.40 -8.41 3.97
CA TYR A 94 -0.05 -8.50 4.06
C TYR A 94 -0.66 -9.25 2.87
N ILE A 95 -0.04 -9.17 1.71
CA ILE A 95 -0.40 -9.83 0.46
C ILE A 95 0.78 -10.70 0.04
N SER A 96 0.53 -11.89 -0.49
CA SER A 96 1.60 -12.73 -1.04
C SER A 96 2.03 -12.24 -2.43
N GLU A 97 3.24 -12.59 -2.85
CA GLU A 97 3.69 -12.28 -4.22
C GLU A 97 2.86 -13.04 -5.27
N ASP A 98 2.41 -14.24 -4.94
CA ASP A 98 1.53 -15.01 -5.82
C ASP A 98 0.18 -14.32 -6.01
N ASP A 99 -0.40 -13.71 -4.97
CA ASP A 99 -1.64 -12.93 -5.09
C ASP A 99 -1.51 -11.78 -6.10
N LEU A 100 -0.33 -11.14 -6.18
CA LEU A 100 -0.08 -10.07 -7.14
C LEU A 100 -0.21 -10.54 -8.60
N LEU A 101 0.16 -11.79 -8.88
CA LEU A 101 0.06 -12.38 -10.22
C LEU A 101 -1.39 -12.73 -10.62
N TYR A 102 -2.31 -12.70 -9.64
CA TYR A 102 -3.75 -12.86 -9.87
C TYR A 102 -4.50 -11.51 -9.96
N PHE A 103 -3.76 -10.39 -10.09
CA PHE A 103 -4.35 -9.08 -10.34
C PHE A 103 -5.24 -9.10 -11.59
N GLU A 104 -6.47 -8.61 -11.47
CA GLU A 104 -7.50 -8.58 -12.54
C GLU A 104 -7.82 -9.96 -13.14
N LYS A 105 -7.57 -11.05 -12.43
CA LYS A 105 -7.89 -12.41 -12.89
C LYS A 105 -9.03 -13.03 -12.12
N THR A 106 -9.74 -13.94 -12.78
CA THR A 106 -10.78 -14.77 -12.14
C THR A 106 -10.19 -15.56 -10.97
N GLY A 107 -10.85 -15.51 -9.83
CA GLY A 107 -10.38 -16.13 -8.58
C GLY A 107 -9.41 -15.27 -7.75
N GLY A 108 -8.91 -14.16 -8.30
CA GLY A 108 -8.17 -13.16 -7.56
C GLY A 108 -9.10 -12.20 -6.79
N TYR A 109 -8.51 -11.42 -5.89
CA TYR A 109 -9.21 -10.39 -5.12
C TYR A 109 -8.58 -9.00 -5.28
N LEU A 110 -7.56 -8.88 -6.11
CA LEU A 110 -6.88 -7.64 -6.44
C LEU A 110 -7.42 -7.10 -7.75
N TYR A 111 -8.20 -6.04 -7.66
CA TYR A 111 -8.87 -5.41 -8.79
C TYR A 111 -8.20 -4.09 -9.16
N GLY A 112 -8.48 -3.54 -10.34
CA GLY A 112 -7.99 -2.25 -10.83
C GLY A 112 -8.37 -1.04 -9.97
N HIS A 113 -9.29 -1.25 -9.03
CA HIS A 113 -9.59 -0.37 -7.90
C HIS A 113 -9.70 -1.21 -6.63
N PRO A 114 -9.20 -0.74 -5.48
CA PRO A 114 -9.23 -1.53 -4.27
C PRO A 114 -10.65 -1.88 -3.82
N VAL A 115 -10.84 -3.14 -3.47
CA VAL A 115 -12.03 -3.62 -2.76
C VAL A 115 -11.63 -3.95 -1.33
N MET A 116 -12.37 -3.47 -0.35
CA MET A 116 -12.09 -3.64 1.07
C MET A 116 -11.82 -5.11 1.43
N LYS A 117 -10.65 -5.36 2.00
CA LYS A 117 -10.21 -6.66 2.49
C LYS A 117 -9.23 -6.45 3.64
N ARG A 118 -9.78 -6.26 4.85
CA ARG A 118 -9.01 -5.82 6.02
C ARG A 118 -7.98 -6.83 6.52
N ASP A 119 -8.25 -8.11 6.32
CA ASP A 119 -7.31 -9.21 6.58
C ASP A 119 -6.07 -9.17 5.67
N LYS A 120 -6.12 -8.36 4.62
CA LYS A 120 -5.03 -8.11 3.66
C LYS A 120 -4.55 -6.66 3.68
N GLY A 121 -4.92 -5.89 4.70
CA GLY A 121 -4.53 -4.48 4.84
C GLY A 121 -5.24 -3.51 3.91
N ILE A 122 -6.24 -3.94 3.13
CA ILE A 122 -7.03 -3.07 2.26
C ILE A 122 -8.20 -2.49 3.06
N GLU A 123 -8.05 -1.26 3.52
CA GLU A 123 -8.97 -0.62 4.48
C GLU A 123 -10.35 -0.32 3.91
N PHE A 124 -10.43 0.16 2.68
CA PHE A 124 -11.68 0.58 2.04
C PHE A 124 -11.71 0.25 0.55
N SER A 125 -12.93 -0.01 0.06
CA SER A 125 -13.21 -0.01 -1.37
C SER A 125 -13.18 1.43 -1.88
N ASN A 126 -12.57 1.65 -3.05
CA ASN A 126 -12.36 2.98 -3.57
C ASN A 126 -12.28 2.93 -5.11
N GLY A 127 -12.90 3.89 -5.76
CA GLY A 127 -12.86 4.05 -7.22
C GLY A 127 -12.99 5.52 -7.61
N SER A 128 -13.99 6.21 -7.05
CA SER A 128 -14.18 7.64 -7.27
C SER A 128 -13.08 8.46 -6.62
N LEU A 129 -12.49 9.39 -7.38
CA LEU A 129 -11.43 10.28 -6.90
C LEU A 129 -11.94 11.19 -5.78
N GLY A 130 -11.12 11.41 -4.76
CA GLY A 130 -11.40 12.31 -3.64
C GLY A 130 -12.17 11.67 -2.47
N MET A 131 -12.75 10.49 -2.60
CA MET A 131 -13.49 9.84 -1.51
C MET A 131 -12.66 9.53 -0.27
N GLY A 132 -11.36 9.30 -0.43
CA GLY A 132 -10.47 8.94 0.66
C GLY A 132 -10.41 9.97 1.78
N LEU A 133 -10.56 11.26 1.46
CA LEU A 133 -10.58 12.31 2.48
C LEU A 133 -11.78 12.18 3.43
N SER A 134 -12.97 11.97 2.87
CA SER A 134 -14.20 11.77 3.68
C SER A 134 -14.11 10.50 4.52
N LEU A 135 -13.60 9.41 3.94
CA LEU A 135 -13.35 8.15 4.67
C LEU A 135 -12.34 8.35 5.79
N GLY A 136 -11.24 9.06 5.53
CA GLY A 136 -10.20 9.38 6.50
C GLY A 136 -10.75 10.19 7.69
N ASN A 137 -11.58 11.19 7.41
CA ASN A 137 -12.26 11.97 8.45
C ASN A 137 -13.15 11.07 9.32
N GLY A 138 -13.91 10.17 8.73
CA GLY A 138 -14.74 9.22 9.47
C GLY A 138 -13.93 8.30 10.37
N VAL A 139 -12.81 7.76 9.86
CA VAL A 139 -11.88 6.91 10.63
C VAL A 139 -11.27 7.70 11.79
N ALA A 140 -10.76 8.90 11.53
CA ALA A 140 -10.15 9.76 12.56
C ALA A 140 -11.14 10.14 13.66
N LEU A 141 -12.38 10.49 13.31
CA LEU A 141 -13.43 10.78 14.27
C LEU A 141 -13.80 9.54 15.12
N ALA A 142 -13.88 8.38 14.49
CA ALA A 142 -14.14 7.13 15.21
C ALA A 142 -12.99 6.76 16.16
N GLY A 143 -11.74 6.93 15.74
CA GLY A 143 -10.56 6.76 16.59
C GLY A 143 -10.58 7.71 17.79
N LYS A 144 -10.78 9.00 17.55
CA LYS A 144 -10.89 10.00 18.62
C LYS A 144 -11.98 9.67 19.62
N LYS A 145 -13.14 9.17 19.16
CA LYS A 145 -14.26 8.78 20.05
C LYS A 145 -13.93 7.55 20.89
N ARG A 146 -13.05 6.66 20.40
CA ARG A 146 -12.63 5.44 21.10
C ARG A 146 -11.39 5.61 21.97
N ASN A 147 -10.75 6.79 21.96
CA ASN A 147 -9.44 7.05 22.57
C ASN A 147 -8.33 6.14 22.00
N SER A 148 -8.39 5.84 20.71
CA SER A 148 -7.40 5.01 19.99
C SER A 148 -6.81 5.77 18.80
#